data_3156517e7a53d6366ce25ffe15bb5758
#
_entry.id   3156517e7a53d6366ce25ffe15bb5758
#
_cell.length_a   1.000
_cell.length_b   1.000
_cell.length_c   1.000
_cell.angle_alpha   90.00
_cell.angle_beta   90.00
_cell.angle_gamma   90.00
#
_symmetry.space_group_name_H-M   'P 1'
#
loop_
_entity.id
_entity.type
_entity.pdbx_description
1 polymer ?
#
loop_
_entity_poly.entity_id
_entity_poly.type
_entity_poly.pdbx_seq_one_letter_code
_entity_poly.pdbx_strand_id
1 'polypeptide(L)'
;GTLWVNIGDSYYNYRPGKGQALVKQTVSKTERDQPQQCARRGNKLEGLKEKDLIGIPWMLAFALRADGWYLRQDIIWHKPNPMPESVKDRCTKSHEYLFLLSKNKKYYYDNEAIKEPVKQDWGTRDRTSGKYHNPGTGLQPHSGLSKSYDRKNKRSVWSITNKPYKGAHFAVFPPELIEPCILAGSQEGDIILDPFMGSGTTGMVAKKNFRSYIGCELHEDYASLQTDRIDSIPPQLML
;
A
#
# COMPACT_ATOMS: atom_id res chain seq x y z
N GLY A 1 9.79 -14.74 4.72
CA GLY A 1 9.29 -13.72 3.81
C GLY A 1 8.38 -12.72 4.52
N THR A 2 8.05 -11.66 3.84
CA THR A 2 7.12 -10.62 4.28
C THR A 2 5.88 -10.60 3.39
N LEU A 3 4.75 -10.17 3.96
CA LEU A 3 3.51 -9.92 3.25
C LEU A 3 3.20 -8.42 3.36
N TRP A 4 2.95 -7.78 2.23
CA TRP A 4 2.55 -6.38 2.16
C TRP A 4 1.14 -6.30 1.58
N VAL A 5 0.21 -5.71 2.33
CA VAL A 5 -1.21 -5.70 1.97
C VAL A 5 -1.70 -4.27 1.85
N ASN A 6 -2.11 -3.88 0.66
CA ASN A 6 -2.89 -2.68 0.42
C ASN A 6 -4.31 -3.07 0.02
N ILE A 7 -5.30 -2.57 0.73
CA ILE A 7 -6.72 -2.81 0.45
C ILE A 7 -7.53 -1.56 0.75
N GLY A 8 -8.48 -1.26 -0.11
CA GLY A 8 -9.40 -0.15 0.07
C GLY A 8 -10.45 -0.42 1.14
N ASP A 9 -10.97 0.65 1.70
CA ASP A 9 -12.12 0.62 2.62
C ASP A 9 -13.36 1.19 1.97
N SER A 10 -14.53 0.86 2.48
CA SER A 10 -15.81 1.30 1.95
C SER A 10 -16.75 1.75 3.07
N TYR A 11 -17.77 2.51 2.69
CA TYR A 11 -18.86 2.88 3.59
C TYR A 11 -20.05 1.96 3.40
N TYR A 12 -20.64 1.52 4.49
CA TYR A 12 -21.85 0.71 4.45
C TYR A 12 -23.02 1.52 3.91
N ASN A 13 -23.62 1.03 2.83
CA ASN A 13 -24.79 1.65 2.20
C ASN A 13 -25.84 0.58 1.96
N TYR A 14 -26.75 0.43 2.92
CA TYR A 14 -27.91 -0.43 2.79
C TYR A 14 -29.10 0.38 2.30
N ARG A 15 -29.60 0.09 1.11
CA ARG A 15 -30.83 0.70 0.59
C ARG A 15 -31.93 -0.36 0.57
N PRO A 16 -32.86 -0.35 1.55
CA PRO A 16 -34.07 -1.16 1.45
C PRO A 16 -34.95 -0.59 0.34
N GLY A 17 -35.21 -1.34 -0.70
CA GLY A 17 -36.09 -0.89 -1.78
C GLY A 17 -35.89 -1.62 -3.10
N LYS A 18 -36.76 -1.36 -4.08
CA LYS A 18 -36.65 -1.90 -5.45
C LYS A 18 -35.27 -1.53 -6.00
N GLY A 19 -34.48 -2.55 -6.40
CA GLY A 19 -33.12 -2.35 -6.90
C GLY A 19 -33.10 -1.24 -7.95
N GLN A 20 -32.41 -0.16 -7.68
CA GLN A 20 -32.04 0.78 -8.72
C GLN A 20 -31.08 0.05 -9.64
N ALA A 21 -31.44 -0.05 -10.91
CA ALA A 21 -30.52 -0.52 -11.93
C ALA A 21 -29.22 0.27 -11.83
N LEU A 22 -28.10 -0.40 -11.91
CA LEU A 22 -26.74 0.16 -11.93
C LEU A 22 -26.46 1.05 -13.17
N VAL A 23 -27.47 1.67 -13.72
CA VAL A 23 -27.47 2.39 -15.01
C VAL A 23 -26.66 3.69 -14.99
N LYS A 24 -26.05 4.09 -13.87
CA LYS A 24 -25.31 5.36 -13.79
C LYS A 24 -23.81 5.26 -13.55
N GLN A 25 -23.25 4.06 -13.48
CA GLN A 25 -21.80 3.94 -13.66
C GLN A 25 -21.54 3.83 -15.16
N THR A 26 -20.57 4.58 -15.64
CA THR A 26 -20.08 4.62 -17.02
C THR A 26 -19.54 3.23 -17.41
N VAL A 27 -20.46 2.36 -17.76
CA VAL A 27 -20.16 1.05 -18.35
C VAL A 27 -19.95 1.28 -19.85
N SER A 28 -18.94 0.65 -20.42
CA SER A 28 -18.66 0.76 -21.86
C SER A 28 -19.87 0.33 -22.69
N LYS A 29 -20.00 0.84 -23.92
CA LYS A 29 -21.12 0.53 -24.81
C LYS A 29 -21.33 -0.99 -25.04
N THR A 30 -20.27 -1.77 -24.99
CA THR A 30 -20.28 -3.22 -25.20
C THR A 30 -20.93 -4.02 -24.08
N GLU A 31 -20.98 -3.49 -22.86
CA GLU A 31 -21.61 -4.19 -21.72
C GLU A 31 -23.11 -3.89 -21.58
N ARG A 32 -23.67 -2.98 -22.40
CA ARG A 32 -25.11 -2.62 -22.36
C ARG A 32 -26.03 -3.70 -22.89
N ASP A 33 -25.51 -4.61 -23.71
CA ASP A 33 -26.28 -5.69 -24.35
C ASP A 33 -26.30 -6.99 -23.54
N GLN A 34 -25.60 -7.05 -22.40
CA GLN A 34 -25.72 -8.19 -21.50
C GLN A 34 -26.94 -8.02 -20.59
N PRO A 35 -27.70 -9.10 -20.32
CA PRO A 35 -28.82 -9.03 -19.39
C PRO A 35 -28.29 -8.57 -18.03
N GLN A 36 -28.65 -7.35 -17.67
CA GLN A 36 -28.22 -6.71 -16.41
C GLN A 36 -28.63 -7.61 -15.25
N GLN A 37 -27.67 -8.27 -14.65
CA GLN A 37 -27.86 -8.88 -13.34
C GLN A 37 -28.13 -7.71 -12.38
N CYS A 38 -29.40 -7.56 -11.99
CA CYS A 38 -29.77 -6.63 -10.93
C CYS A 38 -28.84 -6.84 -9.77
N ALA A 39 -28.14 -5.78 -9.33
CA ALA A 39 -27.33 -5.83 -8.12
C ALA A 39 -28.16 -6.49 -7.02
N ARG A 40 -27.75 -7.69 -6.61
CA ARG A 40 -28.41 -8.42 -5.54
C ARG A 40 -28.46 -7.47 -4.34
N ARG A 41 -29.64 -7.32 -3.74
CA ARG A 41 -29.76 -6.62 -2.46
C ARG A 41 -28.75 -7.22 -1.53
N GLY A 42 -27.77 -6.45 -1.08
CA GLY A 42 -26.88 -6.88 -0.03
C GLY A 42 -27.73 -7.23 1.19
N ASN A 43 -27.46 -8.35 1.83
CA ASN A 43 -28.08 -8.65 3.11
C ASN A 43 -27.72 -7.53 4.09
N LYS A 44 -28.66 -7.17 4.96
CA LYS A 44 -28.36 -6.27 6.07
C LYS A 44 -27.26 -6.92 6.89
N LEU A 45 -26.11 -6.30 6.99
CA LEU A 45 -25.03 -6.77 7.83
C LEU A 45 -25.33 -6.37 9.27
N GLU A 46 -25.31 -7.34 10.18
CA GLU A 46 -25.47 -7.08 11.60
C GLU A 46 -24.32 -6.22 12.13
N GLY A 47 -24.64 -5.31 13.04
CA GLY A 47 -23.65 -4.43 13.67
C GLY A 47 -23.24 -3.20 12.86
N LEU A 48 -23.65 -3.06 11.59
CA LEU A 48 -23.37 -1.88 10.77
C LEU A 48 -24.62 -1.03 10.55
N LYS A 49 -24.44 0.28 10.62
CA LYS A 49 -25.46 1.28 10.31
C LYS A 49 -25.14 1.96 8.98
N GLU A 50 -26.15 2.49 8.32
CA GLU A 50 -25.95 3.27 7.09
C GLU A 50 -24.93 4.38 7.33
N LYS A 51 -23.98 4.55 6.41
CA LYS A 51 -22.82 5.46 6.46
C LYS A 51 -21.68 5.05 7.40
N ASP A 52 -21.76 3.93 8.10
CA ASP A 52 -20.60 3.45 8.85
C ASP A 52 -19.42 3.16 7.90
N LEU A 53 -18.22 3.54 8.29
CA LEU A 53 -16.99 3.04 7.67
C LEU A 53 -16.83 1.57 8.06
N ILE A 54 -16.70 0.68 7.08
CA ILE A 54 -16.70 -0.76 7.34
C ILE A 54 -15.43 -1.19 8.09
N GLY A 55 -14.28 -0.58 7.78
CA GLY A 55 -13.01 -0.91 8.41
C GLY A 55 -12.33 -2.14 7.80
N ILE A 56 -12.62 -2.44 6.53
CA ILE A 56 -12.10 -3.62 5.81
C ILE A 56 -10.58 -3.80 5.98
N PRO A 57 -9.73 -2.76 5.85
CA PRO A 57 -8.28 -2.93 5.99
C PRO A 57 -7.87 -3.48 7.35
N TRP A 58 -8.45 -2.94 8.42
CA TRP A 58 -8.13 -3.37 9.78
C TRP A 58 -8.74 -4.72 10.13
N MET A 59 -9.94 -5.04 9.60
CA MET A 59 -10.55 -6.36 9.74
C MET A 59 -9.64 -7.43 9.14
N LEU A 60 -9.12 -7.20 7.94
CA LEU A 60 -8.18 -8.11 7.29
C LEU A 60 -6.86 -8.24 8.07
N ALA A 61 -6.29 -7.11 8.52
CA ALA A 61 -5.05 -7.12 9.30
C ALA A 61 -5.21 -7.92 10.60
N PHE A 62 -6.33 -7.78 11.29
CA PHE A 62 -6.62 -8.54 12.52
C PHE A 62 -6.92 -10.01 12.26
N ALA A 63 -7.61 -10.33 11.16
CA ALA A 63 -7.84 -11.70 10.74
C ALA A 63 -6.53 -12.42 10.42
N LEU A 64 -5.64 -11.80 9.67
CA LEU A 64 -4.31 -12.34 9.39
C LEU A 64 -3.47 -12.52 10.67
N ARG A 65 -3.57 -11.57 11.61
CA ARG A 65 -2.91 -11.70 12.91
C ARG A 65 -3.47 -12.89 13.71
N ALA A 66 -4.77 -13.09 13.68
CA ALA A 66 -5.42 -14.24 14.32
C ALA A 66 -5.02 -15.57 13.65
N ASP A 67 -4.75 -15.56 12.34
CA ASP A 67 -4.22 -16.69 11.56
C ASP A 67 -2.71 -16.94 11.79
N GLY A 68 -2.10 -16.26 12.77
CA GLY A 68 -0.71 -16.48 13.18
C GLY A 68 0.34 -15.62 12.46
N TRP A 69 -0.07 -14.64 11.66
CA TRP A 69 0.86 -13.65 11.13
C TRP A 69 1.23 -12.62 12.20
N TYR A 70 2.46 -12.14 12.17
CA TYR A 70 2.87 -10.99 12.95
C TYR A 70 2.52 -9.71 12.19
N LEU A 71 1.55 -8.94 12.67
CA LEU A 71 1.27 -7.60 12.18
C LEU A 71 2.38 -6.67 12.67
N ARG A 72 3.26 -6.27 11.77
CA ARG A 72 4.50 -5.56 12.11
C ARG A 72 4.32 -4.04 12.07
N GLN A 73 3.60 -3.54 11.08
CA GLN A 73 3.41 -2.10 10.91
C GLN A 73 2.18 -1.81 10.05
N ASP A 74 1.52 -0.71 10.36
CA ASP A 74 0.64 0.03 9.47
C ASP A 74 1.41 1.19 8.83
N ILE A 75 1.19 1.38 7.56
CA ILE A 75 1.79 2.46 6.77
C ILE A 75 0.64 3.20 6.10
N ILE A 76 0.71 4.52 6.10
CA ILE A 76 -0.26 5.37 5.44
C ILE A 76 0.26 5.74 4.05
N TRP A 77 -0.42 5.30 3.02
CA TRP A 77 -0.26 5.88 1.70
C TRP A 77 -1.11 7.14 1.59
N HIS A 78 -0.49 8.29 1.80
CA HIS A 78 -1.11 9.59 1.60
C HIS A 78 -1.13 9.94 0.11
N LYS A 79 -2.32 10.29 -0.39
CA LYS A 79 -2.58 10.69 -1.78
C LYS A 79 -2.73 12.22 -1.83
N PRO A 80 -1.72 12.98 -2.27
CA PRO A 80 -1.83 14.44 -2.35
C PRO A 80 -2.91 14.93 -3.32
N ASN A 81 -3.28 14.07 -4.28
CA ASN A 81 -4.33 14.33 -5.28
C ASN A 81 -5.45 13.28 -5.18
N PRO A 82 -6.21 13.23 -4.07
CA PRO A 82 -7.31 12.28 -3.95
C PRO A 82 -8.43 12.60 -4.94
N MET A 83 -9.24 11.59 -5.28
CA MET A 83 -10.49 11.83 -6.01
C MET A 83 -11.41 12.73 -5.19
N PRO A 84 -11.98 13.79 -5.78
CA PRO A 84 -12.93 14.63 -5.09
C PRO A 84 -14.17 13.84 -4.65
N GLU A 85 -14.64 14.07 -3.44
CA GLU A 85 -15.87 13.47 -2.91
C GLU A 85 -16.92 14.56 -2.68
N SER A 86 -18.15 14.32 -3.15
CA SER A 86 -19.27 15.26 -2.97
C SER A 86 -19.93 15.18 -1.61
N VAL A 87 -19.28 14.56 -0.62
CA VAL A 87 -19.83 14.41 0.73
C VAL A 87 -19.60 15.68 1.56
N LYS A 88 -20.54 15.98 2.48
CA LYS A 88 -20.52 17.18 3.31
C LYS A 88 -20.45 16.88 4.82
N ASP A 89 -20.56 15.62 5.19
CA ASP A 89 -20.63 15.14 6.58
C ASP A 89 -19.36 14.44 7.07
N ARG A 90 -18.32 14.43 6.24
CA ARG A 90 -16.98 13.93 6.59
C ARG A 90 -15.91 14.52 5.66
N CYS A 91 -14.67 14.38 6.05
CA CYS A 91 -13.54 14.77 5.19
C CYS A 91 -13.40 13.87 3.96
N THR A 92 -12.87 14.43 2.87
CA THR A 92 -12.43 13.66 1.71
C THR A 92 -11.33 12.69 2.12
N LYS A 93 -11.49 11.41 1.77
CA LYS A 93 -10.50 10.38 2.08
C LYS A 93 -9.28 10.54 1.18
N SER A 94 -8.14 10.88 1.77
CA SER A 94 -6.89 11.15 1.07
C SER A 94 -5.79 10.13 1.38
N HIS A 95 -6.14 8.97 1.96
CA HIS A 95 -5.16 7.94 2.28
C HIS A 95 -5.73 6.53 2.16
N GLU A 96 -4.82 5.57 2.01
CA GLU A 96 -5.07 4.14 2.18
C GLU A 96 -4.05 3.54 3.14
N TYR A 97 -4.39 2.35 3.66
CA TYR A 97 -3.49 1.58 4.51
C TYR A 97 -2.66 0.61 3.68
N LEU A 98 -1.41 0.47 4.08
CA LEU A 98 -0.51 -0.59 3.64
C LEU A 98 0.01 -1.28 4.90
N PHE A 99 -0.24 -2.58 5.04
CA PHE A 99 0.21 -3.35 6.21
C PHE A 99 1.43 -4.18 5.87
N LEU A 100 2.40 -4.17 6.78
CA LEU A 100 3.52 -5.10 6.77
C LEU A 100 3.25 -6.24 7.76
N LEU A 101 3.28 -7.47 7.27
CA LEU A 101 3.16 -8.67 8.06
C LEU A 101 4.31 -9.64 7.80
N SER A 102 4.57 -10.53 8.73
CA SER A 102 5.55 -11.61 8.58
C SER A 102 5.07 -12.90 9.23
N LYS A 103 5.51 -14.08 8.74
CA LYS A 103 5.17 -15.37 9.35
C LYS A 103 5.97 -15.64 10.63
N ASN A 104 7.14 -15.03 10.78
CA ASN A 104 8.04 -15.28 11.91
C ASN A 104 8.45 -13.98 12.60
N LYS A 105 8.80 -14.07 13.88
CA LYS A 105 9.34 -12.96 14.66
C LYS A 105 10.62 -12.38 14.04
N LYS A 106 11.46 -13.24 13.48
CA LYS A 106 12.67 -12.84 12.73
C LYS A 106 12.42 -13.06 11.24
N TYR A 107 12.64 -12.05 10.43
CA TYR A 107 12.44 -12.05 8.98
C TYR A 107 13.45 -11.11 8.33
N TYR A 108 13.66 -11.28 7.03
CA TYR A 108 14.50 -10.37 6.26
C TYR A 108 13.79 -9.02 6.11
N TYR A 109 14.52 -7.95 6.37
CA TYR A 109 14.06 -6.58 6.14
C TYR A 109 15.28 -5.67 5.94
N ASP A 110 15.44 -5.18 4.71
CA ASP A 110 16.51 -4.26 4.35
C ASP A 110 16.04 -2.80 4.55
N ASN A 111 16.34 -2.27 5.72
CA ASN A 111 16.03 -0.88 6.02
C ASN A 111 16.97 0.11 5.29
N GLU A 112 18.18 -0.32 4.90
CA GLU A 112 19.15 0.54 4.22
C GLU A 112 18.68 0.86 2.80
N ALA A 113 18.13 -0.13 2.08
CA ALA A 113 17.64 0.04 0.72
C ALA A 113 16.55 1.11 0.59
N ILE A 114 15.75 1.30 1.65
CA ILE A 114 14.60 2.21 1.61
C ILE A 114 14.77 3.48 2.45
N LYS A 115 15.95 3.74 3.00
CA LYS A 115 16.21 4.99 3.76
C LYS A 115 15.88 6.22 2.92
N GLU A 116 15.29 7.21 3.57
CA GLU A 116 15.02 8.51 2.96
C GLU A 116 16.10 9.55 3.31
N PRO A 117 16.35 10.54 2.44
CA PRO A 117 17.32 11.59 2.73
C PRO A 117 16.87 12.44 3.93
N VAL A 118 17.82 12.94 4.68
CA VAL A 118 17.59 13.92 5.75
C VAL A 118 17.40 15.30 5.11
N LYS A 119 16.22 15.88 5.26
CA LYS A 119 15.91 17.20 4.69
C LYS A 119 16.65 18.35 5.37
N GLN A 120 17.07 18.17 6.62
CA GLN A 120 17.77 19.19 7.40
C GLN A 120 18.88 18.52 8.16
N ASP A 121 20.11 18.88 7.84
CA ASP A 121 21.27 18.51 8.66
C ASP A 121 21.25 19.39 9.92
N TRP A 122 21.08 18.75 11.07
CA TRP A 122 21.15 19.41 12.35
C TRP A 122 22.58 19.57 12.84
N GLY A 123 23.56 19.17 12.05
CA GLY A 123 24.97 19.16 12.41
C GLY A 123 25.28 18.19 13.55
N THR A 124 26.53 18.20 13.93
CA THR A 124 27.01 17.48 15.13
C THR A 124 26.58 18.24 16.37
N ARG A 125 25.66 17.69 17.16
CA ARG A 125 25.23 18.33 18.42
C ARG A 125 25.98 17.69 19.58
N ASP A 126 26.62 18.55 20.35
CA ASP A 126 27.10 18.15 21.68
C ASP A 126 25.90 18.03 22.62
N ARG A 127 25.59 16.82 23.06
CA ARG A 127 24.53 16.55 24.03
C ARG A 127 25.03 16.45 25.44
N THR A 128 26.31 16.68 25.69
CA THR A 128 26.89 16.62 27.03
C THR A 128 26.54 17.84 27.89
N SER A 129 26.16 18.96 27.26
CA SER A 129 25.87 20.25 27.93
C SER A 129 24.43 20.76 27.72
N GLY A 130 23.49 19.94 27.27
CA GLY A 130 22.13 20.37 26.92
C GLY A 130 21.23 20.63 28.14
N LYS A 131 20.20 21.49 27.95
CA LYS A 131 19.11 21.86 28.88
C LYS A 131 18.41 20.68 29.60
N TYR A 132 18.63 19.47 29.14
CA TYR A 132 18.05 18.22 29.67
C TYR A 132 19.01 17.43 30.57
N HIS A 133 20.17 17.97 30.88
CA HIS A 133 21.04 17.40 31.89
C HIS A 133 20.47 17.75 33.26
N ASN A 134 19.57 16.90 33.77
CA ASN A 134 19.07 17.02 35.13
C ASN A 134 19.77 15.99 36.02
N PRO A 135 20.73 16.40 36.87
CA PRO A 135 21.52 15.49 37.69
C PRO A 135 20.71 14.58 38.62
N GLY A 136 19.43 14.93 38.86
CA GLY A 136 18.55 14.19 39.76
C GLY A 136 17.72 13.08 39.15
N THR A 137 17.73 12.89 37.83
CA THR A 137 16.82 11.91 37.16
C THR A 137 17.41 10.52 36.96
N GLY A 138 18.67 10.29 37.32
CA GLY A 138 19.36 8.99 37.09
C GLY A 138 19.54 8.62 35.60
N LEU A 139 19.09 9.46 34.68
CA LEU A 139 19.32 9.28 33.26
C LEU A 139 20.80 9.55 32.98
N GLN A 140 21.52 8.50 32.54
CA GLN A 140 22.90 8.64 32.12
C GLN A 140 22.98 9.68 31.00
N PRO A 141 23.94 10.63 31.04
CA PRO A 141 24.19 11.49 29.90
C PRO A 141 24.47 10.61 28.68
N HIS A 142 23.77 10.86 27.59
CA HIS A 142 24.10 10.20 26.32
C HIS A 142 25.52 10.65 25.95
N SER A 143 26.51 9.81 26.30
CA SER A 143 27.89 10.03 25.94
C SER A 143 28.03 9.88 24.43
N GLY A 144 28.05 10.96 23.69
CA GLY A 144 28.41 10.93 22.29
C GLY A 144 27.93 12.15 21.51
N LEU A 145 28.83 12.65 20.71
CA LEU A 145 28.49 13.55 19.61
C LEU A 145 27.42 12.86 18.73
N SER A 146 26.30 13.51 18.52
CA SER A 146 25.33 13.00 17.53
C SER A 146 25.99 13.06 16.15
N LYS A 147 26.20 11.88 15.53
CA LYS A 147 26.71 11.84 14.16
C LYS A 147 25.71 12.49 13.22
N SER A 148 26.21 13.26 12.27
CA SER A 148 25.42 13.69 11.11
C SER A 148 25.11 12.45 10.27
N TYR A 149 23.88 12.30 9.83
CA TYR A 149 23.44 11.22 8.95
C TYR A 149 22.82 11.81 7.71
N ASP A 150 23.27 11.41 6.55
CA ASP A 150 22.71 11.84 5.26
C ASP A 150 21.35 11.20 4.97
N ARG A 151 21.11 10.03 5.57
CA ARG A 151 19.89 9.23 5.39
C ARG A 151 19.32 8.77 6.73
N LYS A 152 18.01 8.68 6.81
CA LYS A 152 17.27 8.20 7.98
C LYS A 152 16.29 7.11 7.58
N ASN A 153 15.85 6.33 8.56
CA ASN A 153 14.82 5.30 8.33
C ASN A 153 13.57 5.92 7.70
N LYS A 154 13.02 5.20 6.72
CA LYS A 154 11.77 5.60 6.06
C LYS A 154 10.64 5.70 7.07
N ARG A 155 9.89 6.80 7.02
CA ARG A 155 8.74 7.02 7.90
C ARG A 155 7.52 6.25 7.40
N SER A 156 6.54 6.05 8.29
CA SER A 156 5.32 5.28 7.99
C SER A 156 4.24 6.05 7.24
N VAL A 157 4.46 7.32 6.88
CA VAL A 157 3.54 8.08 6.03
C VAL A 157 4.25 8.39 4.71
N TRP A 158 3.72 7.79 3.62
CA TRP A 158 4.27 7.89 2.28
C TRP A 158 3.39 8.76 1.42
N SER A 159 3.86 9.94 1.04
CA SER A 159 3.14 10.84 0.13
C SER A 159 3.48 10.47 -1.32
N ILE A 160 2.57 9.75 -1.96
CA ILE A 160 2.74 9.25 -3.32
C ILE A 160 1.51 9.61 -4.13
N THR A 161 1.73 10.36 -5.22
CA THR A 161 0.68 10.83 -6.12
C THR A 161 0.12 9.70 -6.97
N ASN A 162 -1.20 9.61 -7.08
CA ASN A 162 -1.85 8.75 -8.06
C ASN A 162 -1.50 9.22 -9.46
N LYS A 163 -0.98 8.33 -10.29
CA LYS A 163 -0.74 8.58 -11.71
C LYS A 163 -1.84 7.91 -12.52
N PRO A 164 -2.49 8.62 -13.46
CA PRO A 164 -3.44 8.00 -14.36
C PRO A 164 -2.72 6.94 -15.20
N TYR A 165 -3.30 5.75 -15.26
CA TYR A 165 -2.83 4.71 -16.16
C TYR A 165 -3.58 4.82 -17.50
N LYS A 166 -2.85 4.85 -18.62
CA LYS A 166 -3.43 5.02 -19.96
C LYS A 166 -4.09 3.76 -20.52
N GLY A 167 -3.93 2.60 -19.87
CA GLY A 167 -4.58 1.34 -20.26
C GLY A 167 -5.97 1.18 -19.66
N ALA A 168 -6.71 0.20 -20.12
CA ALA A 168 -8.10 -0.10 -19.71
C ALA A 168 -8.22 -0.75 -18.32
N HIS A 169 -7.43 -0.33 -17.33
CA HIS A 169 -7.46 -0.89 -15.97
C HIS A 169 -7.80 0.20 -14.94
N PHE A 170 -8.80 -0.06 -14.09
CA PHE A 170 -9.41 0.98 -13.22
C PHE A 170 -8.70 1.23 -11.89
N ALA A 171 -7.84 0.34 -11.39
CA ALA A 171 -7.31 0.42 -10.04
C ALA A 171 -5.81 0.11 -9.96
N VAL A 172 -5.00 0.85 -10.74
CA VAL A 172 -3.54 0.65 -10.76
C VAL A 172 -2.88 1.53 -9.70
N PHE A 173 -2.19 0.92 -8.75
CA PHE A 173 -1.32 1.65 -7.85
C PHE A 173 -0.01 2.07 -8.53
N PRO A 174 0.60 3.19 -8.13
CA PRO A 174 1.84 3.66 -8.72
C PRO A 174 3.02 2.75 -8.34
N PRO A 175 4.01 2.53 -9.22
CA PRO A 175 5.21 1.75 -8.93
C PRO A 175 5.95 2.20 -7.67
N GLU A 176 5.96 3.50 -7.42
CA GLU A 176 6.59 4.12 -6.26
C GLU A 176 6.02 3.65 -4.91
N LEU A 177 4.80 3.09 -4.91
CA LEU A 177 4.19 2.53 -3.71
C LEU A 177 4.81 1.19 -3.33
N ILE A 178 5.02 0.29 -4.30
CA ILE A 178 5.47 -1.07 -4.03
C ILE A 178 6.98 -1.25 -4.12
N GLU A 179 7.69 -0.37 -4.79
CA GLU A 179 9.16 -0.46 -4.90
C GLU A 179 9.84 -0.53 -3.52
N PRO A 180 9.50 0.32 -2.53
CA PRO A 180 10.03 0.18 -1.18
C PRO A 180 9.66 -1.15 -0.51
N CYS A 181 8.48 -1.70 -0.80
CA CYS A 181 8.05 -2.99 -0.22
C CYS A 181 8.90 -4.15 -0.74
N ILE A 182 9.17 -4.16 -2.05
CA ILE A 182 10.01 -5.15 -2.71
C ILE A 182 11.45 -5.05 -2.22
N LEU A 183 12.01 -3.84 -2.22
CA LEU A 183 13.39 -3.60 -1.79
C LEU A 183 13.63 -3.98 -0.33
N ALA A 184 12.69 -3.62 0.55
CA ALA A 184 12.82 -3.95 1.97
C ALA A 184 12.54 -5.43 2.27
N GLY A 185 11.62 -6.06 1.54
CA GLY A 185 11.12 -7.40 1.86
C GLY A 185 11.82 -8.55 1.16
N SER A 186 12.74 -8.27 0.21
CA SER A 186 13.40 -9.28 -0.61
C SER A 186 14.83 -8.90 -0.99
N GLN A 187 15.63 -9.91 -1.32
CA GLN A 187 16.96 -9.77 -1.93
C GLN A 187 16.89 -9.88 -3.46
N GLU A 188 17.95 -9.46 -4.16
CA GLU A 188 18.09 -9.75 -5.58
C GLU A 188 18.07 -11.25 -5.83
N GLY A 189 17.38 -11.68 -6.88
CA GLY A 189 17.14 -13.09 -7.19
C GLY A 189 15.95 -13.73 -6.48
N ASP A 190 15.37 -13.09 -5.45
CA ASP A 190 14.19 -13.61 -4.76
C ASP A 190 12.94 -13.56 -5.66
N ILE A 191 11.91 -14.29 -5.25
CA ILE A 191 10.62 -14.38 -5.95
C ILE A 191 9.60 -13.48 -5.24
N ILE A 192 8.95 -12.61 -6.00
CA ILE A 192 7.82 -11.79 -5.56
C ILE A 192 6.52 -12.42 -6.04
N LEU A 193 5.62 -12.73 -5.12
CA LEU A 193 4.29 -13.23 -5.43
C LEU A 193 3.25 -12.11 -5.34
N ASP A 194 2.47 -11.94 -6.40
CA ASP A 194 1.28 -11.09 -6.41
C ASP A 194 0.05 -11.91 -6.82
N PRO A 195 -0.83 -12.29 -5.88
CA PRO A 195 -2.03 -13.07 -6.20
C PRO A 195 -3.14 -12.25 -6.88
N PHE A 196 -2.96 -10.93 -7.04
CA PHE A 196 -3.90 -10.00 -7.68
C PHE A 196 -3.16 -9.10 -8.67
N MET A 197 -2.47 -9.70 -9.65
CA MET A 197 -1.47 -9.06 -10.50
C MET A 197 -2.00 -7.86 -11.30
N GLY A 198 -3.29 -7.88 -11.68
CA GLY A 198 -3.91 -6.80 -12.45
C GLY A 198 -3.12 -6.48 -13.72
N SER A 199 -2.71 -5.22 -13.87
CA SER A 199 -1.93 -4.75 -15.02
C SER A 199 -0.41 -5.03 -14.93
N GLY A 200 0.06 -5.85 -14.00
CA GLY A 200 1.46 -6.26 -13.91
C GLY A 200 2.42 -5.26 -13.26
N THR A 201 1.92 -4.33 -12.44
CA THR A 201 2.80 -3.34 -11.77
C THR A 201 3.85 -4.02 -10.90
N THR A 202 3.45 -5.01 -10.11
CA THR A 202 4.35 -5.77 -9.24
C THR A 202 5.45 -6.49 -10.03
N GLY A 203 5.09 -7.20 -11.10
CA GLY A 203 6.05 -7.90 -11.93
C GLY A 203 7.04 -6.98 -12.61
N MET A 204 6.57 -5.85 -13.13
CA MET A 204 7.42 -4.82 -13.70
C MET A 204 8.44 -4.28 -12.68
N VAL A 205 8.01 -3.95 -11.47
CA VAL A 205 8.90 -3.41 -10.42
C VAL A 205 9.84 -4.49 -9.90
N ALA A 206 9.39 -5.73 -9.76
CA ALA A 206 10.24 -6.86 -9.39
C ALA A 206 11.37 -7.06 -10.40
N LYS A 207 11.02 -7.17 -11.70
CA LYS A 207 11.99 -7.32 -12.80
C LYS A 207 12.99 -6.16 -12.85
N LYS A 208 12.51 -4.91 -12.71
CA LYS A 208 13.36 -3.71 -12.67
C LYS A 208 14.40 -3.76 -11.54
N ASN A 209 14.08 -4.42 -10.45
CA ASN A 209 14.95 -4.51 -9.27
C ASN A 209 15.62 -5.90 -9.13
N PHE A 210 15.81 -6.63 -10.20
CA PHE A 210 16.50 -7.95 -10.24
C PHE A 210 15.82 -9.03 -9.39
N ARG A 211 14.49 -9.01 -9.26
CA ARG A 211 13.69 -10.04 -8.62
C ARG A 211 12.90 -10.80 -9.68
N SER A 212 12.69 -12.09 -9.45
CA SER A 212 11.71 -12.87 -10.18
C SER A 212 10.30 -12.58 -9.65
N TYR A 213 9.27 -12.92 -10.41
CA TYR A 213 7.89 -12.73 -9.97
C TYR A 213 6.99 -13.90 -10.38
N ILE A 214 5.93 -14.09 -9.60
CA ILE A 214 4.80 -14.95 -9.92
C ILE A 214 3.53 -14.09 -9.72
N GLY A 215 2.69 -14.03 -10.74
CA GLY A 215 1.43 -13.28 -10.69
C GLY A 215 0.24 -14.18 -10.96
N CYS A 216 -0.88 -13.94 -10.23
CA CYS A 216 -2.17 -14.54 -10.53
C CYS A 216 -3.14 -13.45 -10.97
N GLU A 217 -3.91 -13.71 -12.02
CA GLU A 217 -4.94 -12.81 -12.53
C GLU A 217 -6.10 -13.65 -13.10
N LEU A 218 -7.34 -13.26 -12.74
CA LEU A 218 -8.53 -13.95 -13.22
C LEU A 218 -9.02 -13.43 -14.58
N HIS A 219 -8.69 -12.19 -14.90
CA HIS A 219 -9.19 -11.53 -16.10
C HIS A 219 -8.20 -11.67 -17.24
N GLU A 220 -8.56 -12.43 -18.26
CA GLU A 220 -7.68 -12.72 -19.41
C GLU A 220 -7.24 -11.47 -20.17
N ASP A 221 -8.10 -10.45 -20.27
CA ASP A 221 -7.78 -9.20 -20.97
C ASP A 221 -6.60 -8.44 -20.31
N TYR A 222 -6.30 -8.72 -19.05
CA TYR A 222 -5.15 -8.10 -18.38
C TYR A 222 -3.82 -8.80 -18.69
N ALA A 223 -3.85 -10.01 -19.21
CA ALA A 223 -2.63 -10.77 -19.54
C ALA A 223 -1.77 -10.04 -20.59
N SER A 224 -2.39 -9.49 -21.63
CA SER A 224 -1.69 -8.70 -22.65
C SER A 224 -1.07 -7.43 -22.07
N LEU A 225 -1.81 -6.72 -21.20
CA LEU A 225 -1.31 -5.53 -20.51
C LEU A 225 -0.11 -5.84 -19.60
N GLN A 226 -0.11 -7.01 -18.96
CA GLN A 226 1.02 -7.46 -18.14
C GLN A 226 2.26 -7.68 -18.99
N THR A 227 2.12 -8.42 -20.10
CA THR A 227 3.22 -8.73 -21.02
C THR A 227 3.87 -7.46 -21.54
N ASP A 228 3.09 -6.55 -22.13
CA ASP A 228 3.59 -5.30 -22.69
C ASP A 228 4.33 -4.46 -21.63
N ARG A 229 3.79 -4.40 -20.41
CA ARG A 229 4.37 -3.60 -19.33
C ARG A 229 5.64 -4.20 -18.77
N ILE A 230 5.70 -5.50 -18.58
CA ILE A 230 6.85 -6.19 -18.01
C ILE A 230 7.97 -6.34 -19.05
N ASP A 231 7.64 -6.58 -20.30
CA ASP A 231 8.61 -6.72 -21.37
C ASP A 231 9.19 -5.39 -21.84
N SER A 232 8.52 -4.26 -21.49
CA SER A 232 9.12 -2.93 -21.65
C SER A 232 10.39 -2.73 -20.81
N ILE A 233 10.59 -3.55 -19.77
CA ILE A 233 11.82 -3.54 -18.96
C ILE A 233 12.88 -4.40 -19.67
N PRO A 234 14.00 -3.81 -20.12
CA PRO A 234 15.03 -4.56 -20.81
C PRO A 234 15.57 -5.70 -19.92
N PRO A 235 16.03 -6.80 -20.54
CA PRO A 235 16.72 -7.87 -19.81
C PRO A 235 17.91 -7.26 -19.06
N GLN A 236 17.90 -7.41 -17.76
CA GLN A 236 19.01 -6.92 -16.94
C GLN A 236 20.05 -8.03 -16.87
N LEU A 237 21.25 -7.78 -17.37
CA LEU A 237 22.38 -8.67 -17.20
C LEU A 237 22.76 -8.65 -15.71
N MET A 238 22.65 -9.82 -15.06
CA MET A 238 23.32 -10.02 -13.76
C MET A 238 24.81 -10.00 -14.05
N LEU A 239 25.51 -8.97 -13.54
CA LEU A 239 26.97 -8.87 -13.56
C LEU A 239 27.56 -9.70 -12.43
#